data_e27ccc63117f7bea04134d56dce1db93
#
_entry.id   e27ccc63117f7bea04134d56dce1db93
#
_cell.length_a   1.000
_cell.length_b   1.000
_cell.length_c   1.000
_cell.angle_alpha   90.00
_cell.angle_beta   90.00
_cell.angle_gamma   90.00
#
_symmetry.space_group_name_H-M   'P 1'
#
loop_
_entity.id
_entity.type
_entity.pdbx_description
1 polymer ?
#
loop_
_entity_poly.entity_id
_entity_poly.type
_entity_poly.pdbx_seq_one_letter_code
_entity_poly.pdbx_strand_id
1 'polypeptide(L)'
;MKRLVLGFAFATGIAMLLGAGLVWNEYLRQPPVEHQTLPPNLISLHSPRGQALLDESEAVVDYDEVVAHFVAQSRKGYCGVATAITTLNAAGLAGTPLDQRSLFAHPSVEIDPWKVSFIGMSLRELGALLSAHGARVSVVEASSTEVYAFRRAVRSNLSRSGDYLLVNYEREYLGQTQSGHISPLAAYHAQSDRLLILDVAAHRYPPVWVRLDEVWKAMNAPLNPETSITRGFVIVHGRAPDHADVPVRVATSAEPR
;
A
#
# COMPACT_ATOMS: atom_id res chain seq x y z
N MET A 1 19.80 -51.21 11.77
CA MET A 1 18.54 -50.47 11.70
C MET A 1 18.53 -49.19 12.56
N LYS A 2 18.79 -49.25 13.89
CA LYS A 2 18.72 -48.06 14.78
C LYS A 2 19.62 -46.86 14.32
N ARG A 3 20.86 -47.12 13.88
CA ARG A 3 21.77 -46.07 13.40
C ARG A 3 21.30 -45.40 12.09
N LEU A 4 20.64 -46.13 11.19
CA LEU A 4 20.10 -45.61 9.93
C LEU A 4 18.88 -44.73 10.19
N VAL A 5 18.00 -45.15 11.12
CA VAL A 5 16.82 -44.36 11.54
C VAL A 5 17.25 -43.07 12.24
N LEU A 6 18.28 -43.12 13.08
CA LEU A 6 18.80 -41.93 13.76
C LEU A 6 19.44 -40.93 12.77
N GLY A 7 20.20 -41.45 11.78
CA GLY A 7 20.77 -40.62 10.72
C GLY A 7 19.71 -39.95 9.83
N PHE A 8 18.65 -40.68 9.49
CA PHE A 8 17.53 -40.15 8.73
C PHE A 8 16.75 -39.05 9.51
N ALA A 9 16.46 -39.31 10.80
CA ALA A 9 15.81 -38.36 11.67
C ALA A 9 16.64 -37.07 11.84
N PHE A 10 17.97 -37.20 11.97
CA PHE A 10 18.86 -36.03 12.08
C PHE A 10 18.94 -35.24 10.78
N ALA A 11 19.02 -35.90 9.61
CA ALA A 11 19.03 -35.25 8.31
C ALA A 11 17.70 -34.50 8.04
N THR A 12 16.55 -35.09 8.40
CA THR A 12 15.23 -34.48 8.30
C THR A 12 15.12 -33.24 9.21
N GLY A 13 15.63 -33.32 10.44
CA GLY A 13 15.68 -32.22 11.37
C GLY A 13 16.49 -31.03 10.84
N ILE A 14 17.66 -31.27 10.27
CA ILE A 14 18.48 -30.23 9.63
C ILE A 14 17.75 -29.62 8.45
N ALA A 15 17.14 -30.43 7.58
CA ALA A 15 16.40 -29.91 6.44
C ALA A 15 15.22 -29.01 6.85
N MET A 16 14.48 -29.36 7.91
CA MET A 16 13.41 -28.53 8.47
C MET A 16 13.94 -27.22 9.04
N LEU A 17 15.04 -27.22 9.76
CA LEU A 17 15.66 -26.01 10.31
C LEU A 17 16.16 -25.07 9.20
N LEU A 18 16.78 -25.62 8.15
CA LEU A 18 17.20 -24.85 6.98
C LEU A 18 16.00 -24.27 6.24
N GLY A 19 14.94 -25.05 6.03
CA GLY A 19 13.68 -24.57 5.44
C GLY A 19 13.03 -23.46 6.26
N ALA A 20 12.95 -23.63 7.58
CA ALA A 20 12.42 -22.61 8.48
C ALA A 20 13.28 -21.33 8.45
N GLY A 21 14.61 -21.47 8.41
CA GLY A 21 15.54 -20.33 8.28
C GLY A 21 15.36 -19.56 6.97
N LEU A 22 15.14 -20.26 5.86
CA LEU A 22 14.87 -19.63 4.56
C LEU A 22 13.52 -18.87 4.58
N VAL A 23 12.46 -19.47 5.10
CA VAL A 23 11.15 -18.83 5.26
C VAL A 23 11.26 -17.59 6.13
N TRP A 24 11.93 -17.69 7.27
CA TRP A 24 12.17 -16.55 8.14
C TRP A 24 12.89 -15.42 7.42
N ASN A 25 14.00 -15.73 6.76
CA ASN A 25 14.82 -14.73 6.06
C ASN A 25 14.08 -14.05 4.91
N GLU A 26 13.25 -14.80 4.17
CA GLU A 26 12.56 -14.29 2.98
C GLU A 26 11.29 -13.50 3.31
N TYR A 27 10.48 -13.98 4.26
CA TYR A 27 9.12 -13.46 4.45
C TYR A 27 8.86 -12.79 5.80
N LEU A 28 9.58 -13.16 6.84
CA LEU A 28 9.28 -12.75 8.21
C LEU A 28 10.27 -11.76 8.79
N ARG A 29 11.47 -11.72 8.27
CA ARG A 29 12.51 -10.77 8.67
C ARG A 29 12.28 -9.42 8.00
N GLN A 30 12.68 -8.35 8.69
CA GLN A 30 12.76 -7.02 8.07
C GLN A 30 13.72 -7.05 6.88
N PRO A 31 13.29 -6.58 5.71
CA PRO A 31 14.15 -6.52 4.52
C PRO A 31 15.41 -5.68 4.80
N PRO A 32 16.57 -6.09 4.30
CA PRO A 32 17.77 -5.28 4.37
C PRO A 32 17.58 -3.98 3.56
N VAL A 33 18.28 -2.93 3.96
CA VAL A 33 18.27 -1.66 3.21
C VAL A 33 19.17 -1.82 1.99
N GLU A 34 18.55 -1.90 0.83
CA GLU A 34 19.21 -2.06 -0.48
C GLU A 34 18.56 -1.09 -1.47
N HIS A 35 19.01 0.17 -1.43
CA HIS A 35 18.46 1.18 -2.32
C HIS A 35 18.69 0.83 -3.79
N GLN A 36 17.61 0.80 -4.53
CA GLN A 36 17.60 0.54 -5.97
C GLN A 36 17.80 1.84 -6.75
N THR A 37 18.39 1.73 -7.93
CA THR A 37 18.48 2.87 -8.84
C THR A 37 17.10 3.36 -9.22
N LEU A 38 16.86 4.66 -9.08
CA LEU A 38 15.60 5.26 -9.43
C LEU A 38 15.48 5.38 -10.96
N PRO A 39 14.39 4.88 -11.58
CA PRO A 39 14.12 5.09 -13.00
C PRO A 39 14.10 6.57 -13.39
N PRO A 40 14.55 6.94 -14.60
CA PRO A 40 14.73 8.34 -15.00
C PRO A 40 13.42 9.13 -15.13
N ASN A 41 12.28 8.46 -15.27
CA ASN A 41 10.94 9.06 -15.31
C ASN A 41 10.43 9.46 -13.91
N LEU A 42 11.05 8.93 -12.84
CA LEU A 42 10.71 9.22 -11.46
C LEU A 42 11.63 10.30 -10.89
N ILE A 43 11.07 11.19 -10.08
CA ILE A 43 11.83 12.26 -9.42
C ILE A 43 11.80 12.01 -7.92
N SER A 44 12.98 11.80 -7.30
CA SER A 44 13.06 11.66 -5.85
C SER A 44 12.59 12.95 -5.17
N LEU A 45 11.77 12.81 -4.12
CA LEU A 45 11.39 13.91 -3.25
C LEU A 45 12.62 14.61 -2.66
N HIS A 46 13.69 13.86 -2.37
CA HIS A 46 14.91 14.40 -1.75
C HIS A 46 15.83 15.14 -2.73
N SER A 47 15.51 15.16 -4.02
CA SER A 47 16.24 15.95 -5.01
C SER A 47 15.79 17.42 -4.99
N PRO A 48 16.64 18.38 -5.43
CA PRO A 48 16.22 19.79 -5.55
C PRO A 48 14.95 19.97 -6.40
N ARG A 49 14.81 19.17 -7.47
CA ARG A 49 13.61 19.19 -8.31
C ARG A 49 12.39 18.62 -7.58
N GLY A 50 12.58 17.58 -6.76
CA GLY A 50 11.49 16.99 -5.97
C GLY A 50 10.97 17.93 -4.90
N GLN A 51 11.87 18.68 -4.25
CA GLN A 51 11.48 19.70 -3.28
C GLN A 51 10.75 20.87 -3.95
N ALA A 52 11.25 21.36 -5.08
CA ALA A 52 10.56 22.41 -5.84
C ALA A 52 9.12 21.99 -6.25
N LEU A 53 8.93 20.72 -6.66
CA LEU A 53 7.58 20.22 -6.95
C LEU A 53 6.66 20.22 -5.72
N LEU A 54 7.21 19.95 -4.53
CA LEU A 54 6.42 20.01 -3.29
C LEU A 54 6.02 21.46 -2.96
N ASP A 55 6.98 22.38 -3.02
CA ASP A 55 6.77 23.79 -2.72
C ASP A 55 5.77 24.44 -3.71
N GLU A 56 5.75 23.97 -4.97
CA GLU A 56 4.86 24.45 -6.03
C GLU A 56 3.48 23.74 -6.01
N SER A 57 3.28 22.72 -5.17
CA SER A 57 2.06 21.91 -5.16
C SER A 57 0.93 22.59 -4.37
N GLU A 58 -0.27 22.58 -4.94
CA GLU A 58 -1.48 23.16 -4.31
C GLU A 58 -2.30 22.13 -3.50
N ALA A 59 -2.17 20.84 -3.81
CA ALA A 59 -2.90 19.73 -3.18
C ALA A 59 -1.96 18.93 -2.28
N VAL A 60 -1.76 19.42 -1.05
CA VAL A 60 -0.77 18.90 -0.06
C VAL A 60 -1.28 18.99 1.38
N VAL A 61 -2.59 19.10 1.57
CA VAL A 61 -3.19 19.55 2.84
C VAL A 61 -2.84 18.68 4.04
N ASP A 62 -2.68 17.37 3.84
CA ASP A 62 -2.33 16.41 4.90
C ASP A 62 -0.90 15.84 4.74
N TYR A 63 -0.03 16.50 3.96
CA TYR A 63 1.33 16.03 3.73
C TYR A 63 2.11 15.86 5.03
N ASP A 64 2.11 16.87 5.88
CA ASP A 64 2.86 16.86 7.15
C ASP A 64 2.36 15.74 8.09
N GLU A 65 1.04 15.54 8.16
CA GLU A 65 0.43 14.49 8.96
C GLU A 65 0.81 13.09 8.46
N VAL A 66 0.75 12.87 7.16
CA VAL A 66 1.13 11.58 6.56
C VAL A 66 2.63 11.31 6.76
N VAL A 67 3.48 12.32 6.63
CA VAL A 67 4.93 12.19 6.84
C VAL A 67 5.25 11.97 8.32
N ALA A 68 4.61 12.69 9.25
CA ALA A 68 4.82 12.55 10.68
C ALA A 68 4.45 11.14 11.19
N HIS A 69 3.49 10.50 10.54
CA HIS A 69 3.01 9.15 10.87
C HIS A 69 3.50 8.05 9.92
N PHE A 70 4.45 8.38 9.05
CA PHE A 70 4.97 7.43 8.08
C PHE A 70 5.63 6.21 8.73
N VAL A 71 5.21 5.02 8.30
CA VAL A 71 5.75 3.73 8.75
C VAL A 71 6.29 2.95 7.56
N ALA A 72 7.58 2.59 7.59
CA ALA A 72 8.14 1.69 6.61
C ALA A 72 7.69 0.24 6.85
N GLN A 73 7.47 -0.53 5.78
CA GLN A 73 7.10 -1.94 5.90
C GLN A 73 8.19 -2.76 6.57
N SER A 74 7.80 -3.62 7.52
CA SER A 74 8.73 -4.50 8.26
C SER A 74 8.93 -5.87 7.62
N ARG A 75 8.13 -6.24 6.63
CA ARG A 75 8.19 -7.50 5.87
C ARG A 75 7.91 -7.22 4.41
N LYS A 76 8.36 -8.09 3.50
CA LYS A 76 8.14 -7.93 2.05
C LYS A 76 6.67 -7.78 1.67
N GLY A 77 5.76 -8.55 2.29
CA GLY A 77 4.33 -8.49 2.03
C GLY A 77 3.57 -7.37 2.73
N TYR A 78 4.22 -6.56 3.58
CA TYR A 78 3.56 -5.62 4.50
C TYR A 78 3.37 -4.20 3.95
N CYS A 79 3.42 -3.99 2.63
CA CYS A 79 3.18 -2.66 2.07
C CYS A 79 1.77 -2.12 2.43
N GLY A 80 0.72 -2.95 2.28
CA GLY A 80 -0.64 -2.57 2.68
C GLY A 80 -0.78 -2.33 4.19
N VAL A 81 -0.08 -3.12 5.03
CA VAL A 81 -0.04 -2.95 6.48
C VAL A 81 0.59 -1.61 6.88
N ALA A 82 1.77 -1.31 6.33
CA ALA A 82 2.46 -0.05 6.61
C ALA A 82 1.66 1.17 6.13
N THR A 83 1.05 1.06 4.94
CA THR A 83 0.17 2.09 4.38
C THR A 83 -1.06 2.32 5.25
N ALA A 84 -1.72 1.24 5.72
CA ALA A 84 -2.88 1.35 6.60
C ALA A 84 -2.53 2.04 7.92
N ILE A 85 -1.41 1.65 8.56
CA ILE A 85 -0.94 2.26 9.81
C ILE A 85 -0.63 3.74 9.63
N THR A 86 0.14 4.09 8.60
CA THR A 86 0.45 5.49 8.26
C THR A 86 -0.83 6.30 8.16
N THR A 87 -1.82 5.80 7.42
CA THR A 87 -3.08 6.51 7.17
C THR A 87 -3.97 6.60 8.43
N LEU A 88 -4.13 5.50 9.17
CA LEU A 88 -4.97 5.46 10.37
C LEU A 88 -4.41 6.35 11.48
N ASN A 89 -3.09 6.37 11.64
CA ASN A 89 -2.43 7.24 12.61
C ASN A 89 -2.51 8.71 12.19
N ALA A 90 -2.26 9.04 10.93
CA ALA A 90 -2.41 10.40 10.39
C ALA A 90 -3.86 10.90 10.51
N ALA A 91 -4.85 10.04 10.31
CA ALA A 91 -6.26 10.37 10.45
C ALA A 91 -6.74 10.45 11.92
N GLY A 92 -5.89 10.12 12.91
CA GLY A 92 -6.26 10.09 14.33
C GLY A 92 -7.40 9.11 14.65
N LEU A 93 -7.55 8.05 13.85
CA LEU A 93 -8.66 7.09 14.00
C LEU A 93 -8.41 6.06 15.09
N ALA A 94 -7.17 5.83 15.47
CA ALA A 94 -6.80 4.99 16.59
C ALA A 94 -6.68 5.83 17.88
N GLY A 95 -7.22 5.33 18.98
CA GLY A 95 -7.08 6.00 20.29
C GLY A 95 -5.62 6.05 20.80
N THR A 96 -4.80 5.12 20.36
CA THR A 96 -3.33 5.07 20.51
C THR A 96 -2.70 4.76 19.17
N PRO A 97 -1.48 5.26 18.90
CA PRO A 97 -0.80 4.97 17.63
C PRO A 97 -0.68 3.47 17.38
N LEU A 98 -1.08 3.06 16.18
CA LEU A 98 -0.99 1.68 15.74
C LEU A 98 0.44 1.34 15.27
N ASP A 99 0.83 0.10 15.51
CA ASP A 99 2.01 -0.52 14.92
C ASP A 99 1.61 -1.77 14.09
N GLN A 100 2.58 -2.42 13.45
CA GLN A 100 2.32 -3.56 12.56
C GLN A 100 1.86 -4.82 13.30
N ARG A 101 1.84 -4.83 14.63
CA ARG A 101 1.29 -5.90 15.45
C ARG A 101 -0.12 -5.55 15.95
N SER A 102 -0.28 -4.35 16.49
CA SER A 102 -1.55 -3.88 17.09
C SER A 102 -2.64 -3.69 16.02
N LEU A 103 -2.27 -3.40 14.76
CA LEU A 103 -3.21 -3.31 13.64
C LEU A 103 -4.08 -4.57 13.50
N PHE A 104 -3.51 -5.76 13.67
CA PHE A 104 -4.23 -7.03 13.56
C PHE A 104 -4.93 -7.48 14.84
N ALA A 105 -4.70 -6.79 15.97
CA ALA A 105 -5.30 -7.15 17.26
C ALA A 105 -6.74 -6.63 17.40
N HIS A 106 -7.23 -5.78 16.50
CA HIS A 106 -8.58 -5.24 16.56
C HIS A 106 -9.61 -6.35 16.31
N PRO A 107 -10.68 -6.48 17.13
CA PRO A 107 -11.63 -7.60 17.03
C PRO A 107 -12.36 -7.74 15.70
N SER A 108 -12.52 -6.64 14.97
CA SER A 108 -13.19 -6.63 13.66
C SER A 108 -12.24 -6.92 12.48
N VAL A 109 -10.96 -7.18 12.73
CA VAL A 109 -9.99 -7.52 11.68
C VAL A 109 -9.99 -9.02 11.44
N GLU A 110 -10.44 -9.43 10.25
CA GLU A 110 -10.53 -10.83 9.84
C GLU A 110 -9.31 -11.29 9.00
N ILE A 111 -8.38 -10.36 8.71
CA ILE A 111 -7.24 -10.62 7.83
C ILE A 111 -6.15 -11.35 8.61
N ASP A 112 -5.71 -12.50 8.10
CA ASP A 112 -4.63 -13.27 8.67
C ASP A 112 -3.25 -12.61 8.40
N PRO A 113 -2.52 -12.17 9.43
CA PRO A 113 -1.19 -11.57 9.28
C PRO A 113 -0.15 -12.53 8.68
N TRP A 114 -0.32 -13.85 8.85
CA TRP A 114 0.54 -14.84 8.22
C TRP A 114 0.35 -14.85 6.70
N LYS A 115 -0.91 -14.92 6.24
CA LYS A 115 -1.25 -14.81 4.83
C LYS A 115 -0.63 -13.54 4.22
N VAL A 116 -0.82 -12.39 4.87
CA VAL A 116 -0.26 -11.11 4.40
C VAL A 116 1.27 -11.15 4.30
N SER A 117 1.95 -11.81 5.22
CA SER A 117 3.41 -11.93 5.17
C SER A 117 3.92 -12.61 3.90
N PHE A 118 3.17 -13.59 3.37
CA PHE A 118 3.59 -14.39 2.22
C PHE A 118 3.12 -13.84 0.88
N ILE A 119 1.89 -13.35 0.81
CA ILE A 119 1.26 -12.97 -0.48
C ILE A 119 0.80 -11.51 -0.54
N GLY A 120 1.03 -10.73 0.52
CA GLY A 120 0.57 -9.36 0.60
C GLY A 120 -0.93 -9.24 0.82
N MET A 121 -1.49 -8.11 0.41
CA MET A 121 -2.87 -7.71 0.65
C MET A 121 -3.52 -7.22 -0.65
N SER A 122 -4.75 -7.63 -0.89
CA SER A 122 -5.57 -7.10 -1.99
C SER A 122 -6.10 -5.70 -1.65
N LEU A 123 -6.59 -4.99 -2.68
CA LEU A 123 -7.21 -3.68 -2.50
C LEU A 123 -8.46 -3.75 -1.60
N ARG A 124 -9.25 -4.82 -1.72
CA ARG A 124 -10.45 -5.05 -0.91
C ARG A 124 -10.11 -5.36 0.55
N GLU A 125 -9.08 -6.16 0.79
CA GLU A 125 -8.58 -6.44 2.13
C GLU A 125 -8.06 -5.17 2.81
N LEU A 126 -7.35 -4.30 2.05
CA LEU A 126 -6.95 -2.98 2.56
C LEU A 126 -8.15 -2.14 2.99
N GLY A 127 -9.18 -2.05 2.14
CA GLY A 127 -10.41 -1.34 2.46
C GLY A 127 -11.12 -1.90 3.70
N ALA A 128 -11.24 -3.22 3.80
CA ALA A 128 -11.83 -3.89 4.97
C ALA A 128 -11.02 -3.62 6.26
N LEU A 129 -9.68 -3.68 6.17
CA LEU A 129 -8.79 -3.39 7.30
C LEU A 129 -8.96 -1.95 7.82
N LEU A 130 -8.98 -0.98 6.92
CA LEU A 130 -9.21 0.42 7.27
C LEU A 130 -10.60 0.64 7.90
N SER A 131 -11.63 0.01 7.32
CA SER A 131 -13.01 0.07 7.86
C SER A 131 -13.13 -0.55 9.24
N ALA A 132 -12.44 -1.66 9.51
CA ALA A 132 -12.41 -2.31 10.82
C ALA A 132 -11.88 -1.37 11.92
N HIS A 133 -11.01 -0.42 11.56
CA HIS A 133 -10.49 0.62 12.43
C HIS A 133 -11.31 1.94 12.41
N GLY A 134 -12.54 1.90 11.89
CA GLY A 134 -13.47 3.03 11.92
C GLY A 134 -13.29 4.04 10.78
N ALA A 135 -12.45 3.78 9.79
CA ALA A 135 -12.35 4.63 8.62
C ALA A 135 -13.56 4.46 7.69
N ARG A 136 -14.05 5.55 7.14
CA ARG A 136 -15.00 5.51 6.04
C ARG A 136 -14.23 5.47 4.73
N VAL A 137 -14.38 4.39 3.97
CA VAL A 137 -13.57 4.15 2.76
C VAL A 137 -14.40 3.90 1.51
N SER A 138 -13.85 4.24 0.36
CA SER A 138 -14.32 3.83 -0.96
C SER A 138 -13.18 3.08 -1.66
N VAL A 139 -13.44 1.83 -2.05
CA VAL A 139 -12.49 0.99 -2.79
C VAL A 139 -12.86 1.05 -4.27
N VAL A 140 -11.91 1.42 -5.13
CA VAL A 140 -12.13 1.60 -6.57
C VAL A 140 -11.10 0.80 -7.35
N GLU A 141 -11.54 -0.20 -8.08
CA GLU A 141 -10.71 -0.93 -9.05
C GLU A 141 -10.51 -0.06 -10.29
N ALA A 142 -9.31 -0.01 -10.85
CA ALA A 142 -9.01 0.85 -12.01
C ALA A 142 -9.87 0.47 -13.23
N SER A 143 -10.14 -0.84 -13.44
CA SER A 143 -11.02 -1.32 -14.52
C SER A 143 -12.48 -0.86 -14.40
N SER A 144 -12.91 -0.40 -13.24
CA SER A 144 -14.30 0.07 -13.00
C SER A 144 -14.48 1.57 -13.19
N THR A 145 -13.42 2.30 -13.59
CA THR A 145 -13.45 3.76 -13.70
C THR A 145 -12.47 4.24 -14.78
N GLU A 146 -12.29 5.55 -14.89
CA GLU A 146 -11.48 6.20 -15.92
C GLU A 146 -10.38 7.09 -15.30
N VAL A 147 -9.28 7.31 -16.02
CA VAL A 147 -8.17 8.17 -15.59
C VAL A 147 -8.63 9.57 -15.17
N TYR A 148 -9.63 10.11 -15.84
CA TYR A 148 -10.21 11.41 -15.50
C TYR A 148 -10.90 11.41 -14.12
N ALA A 149 -11.61 10.34 -13.79
CA ALA A 149 -12.24 10.17 -12.48
C ALA A 149 -11.18 10.01 -11.37
N PHE A 150 -10.11 9.27 -11.63
CA PHE A 150 -8.96 9.18 -10.73
C PHE A 150 -8.30 10.55 -10.50
N ARG A 151 -8.05 11.33 -11.57
CA ARG A 151 -7.48 12.70 -11.43
C ARG A 151 -8.37 13.63 -10.59
N ARG A 152 -9.70 13.54 -10.75
CA ARG A 152 -10.62 14.29 -9.90
C ARG A 152 -10.54 13.86 -8.44
N ALA A 153 -10.49 12.56 -8.19
CA ALA A 153 -10.35 12.01 -6.83
C ALA A 153 -9.06 12.50 -6.18
N VAL A 154 -7.94 12.45 -6.89
CA VAL A 154 -6.63 12.97 -6.45
C VAL A 154 -6.74 14.45 -6.03
N ARG A 155 -7.21 15.30 -6.94
CA ARG A 155 -7.33 16.74 -6.68
C ARG A 155 -8.26 17.05 -5.51
N SER A 156 -9.42 16.42 -5.47
CA SER A 156 -10.39 16.64 -4.41
C SER A 156 -9.93 16.16 -3.05
N ASN A 157 -9.31 14.96 -3.01
CA ASN A 157 -8.88 14.33 -1.77
C ASN A 157 -7.67 15.05 -1.16
N LEU A 158 -6.60 15.24 -1.92
CA LEU A 158 -5.36 15.87 -1.42
C LEU A 158 -5.49 17.39 -1.14
N SER A 159 -6.65 17.99 -1.46
CA SER A 159 -6.99 19.38 -1.09
C SER A 159 -7.98 19.45 0.08
N ARG A 160 -8.36 18.32 0.68
CA ARG A 160 -9.31 18.26 1.78
C ARG A 160 -8.67 17.62 3.01
N SER A 161 -8.60 18.38 4.10
CA SER A 161 -8.01 17.90 5.34
C SER A 161 -8.78 16.70 5.92
N GLY A 162 -8.03 15.70 6.38
CA GLY A 162 -8.54 14.47 6.96
C GLY A 162 -8.98 13.40 5.95
N ASP A 163 -8.87 13.68 4.64
CA ASP A 163 -9.12 12.71 3.58
C ASP A 163 -7.78 12.18 3.02
N TYR A 164 -7.66 10.88 2.81
CA TYR A 164 -6.41 10.26 2.34
C TYR A 164 -6.65 9.41 1.10
N LEU A 165 -5.62 9.28 0.27
CA LEU A 165 -5.68 8.49 -0.95
C LEU A 165 -4.53 7.49 -1.01
N LEU A 166 -4.88 6.21 -1.18
CA LEU A 166 -3.95 5.09 -1.22
C LEU A 166 -4.00 4.44 -2.59
N VAL A 167 -2.86 4.10 -3.16
CA VAL A 167 -2.77 3.45 -4.47
C VAL A 167 -2.18 2.05 -4.36
N ASN A 168 -2.80 1.09 -5.07
CA ASN A 168 -2.25 -0.24 -5.32
C ASN A 168 -1.87 -0.31 -6.79
N TYR A 169 -0.59 -0.53 -7.08
CA TYR A 169 -0.02 -0.45 -8.43
C TYR A 169 1.03 -1.52 -8.68
N GLU A 170 1.28 -1.83 -9.96
CA GLU A 170 2.38 -2.68 -10.37
C GLU A 170 3.62 -1.84 -10.66
N ARG A 171 4.70 -2.08 -9.91
CA ARG A 171 5.95 -1.33 -9.95
C ARG A 171 6.64 -1.35 -11.31
N GLU A 172 6.52 -2.45 -12.06
CA GLU A 172 7.13 -2.61 -13.39
C GLU A 172 6.72 -1.50 -14.35
N TYR A 173 5.45 -1.05 -14.29
CA TYR A 173 4.94 0.04 -15.12
C TYR A 173 5.55 1.41 -14.78
N LEU A 174 6.22 1.52 -13.64
CA LEU A 174 7.00 2.69 -13.25
C LEU A 174 8.50 2.52 -13.52
N GLY A 175 8.91 1.43 -14.20
CA GLY A 175 10.31 1.10 -14.44
C GLY A 175 11.06 0.56 -13.22
N GLN A 176 10.35 0.25 -12.14
CA GLN A 176 10.90 -0.34 -10.92
C GLN A 176 10.91 -1.88 -11.02
N THR A 177 11.59 -2.56 -10.09
CA THR A 177 11.58 -4.03 -10.03
C THR A 177 10.15 -4.55 -9.84
N GLN A 178 9.73 -5.46 -10.71
CA GLN A 178 8.39 -6.06 -10.75
C GLN A 178 7.90 -6.53 -9.38
N SER A 179 6.82 -5.95 -8.93
CA SER A 179 6.04 -6.38 -7.77
C SER A 179 4.79 -5.52 -7.61
N GLY A 180 3.69 -6.10 -7.17
CA GLY A 180 2.55 -5.34 -6.68
C GLY A 180 2.95 -4.53 -5.44
N HIS A 181 2.43 -3.31 -5.32
CA HIS A 181 2.74 -2.43 -4.20
C HIS A 181 1.58 -1.52 -3.80
N ILE A 182 1.53 -1.20 -2.51
CA ILE A 182 0.54 -0.28 -1.95
C ILE A 182 1.29 0.82 -1.20
N SER A 183 0.93 2.08 -1.46
CA SER A 183 1.49 3.24 -0.76
C SER A 183 0.50 4.40 -0.68
N PRO A 184 0.63 5.30 0.30
CA PRO A 184 -0.16 6.52 0.34
C PRO A 184 0.35 7.54 -0.67
N LEU A 185 -0.57 8.36 -1.19
CA LEU A 185 -0.26 9.60 -1.90
C LEU A 185 -0.24 10.75 -0.89
N ALA A 186 0.73 11.65 -1.03
CA ALA A 186 0.90 12.77 -0.11
C ALA A 186 0.74 14.15 -0.75
N ALA A 187 0.93 14.26 -2.08
CA ALA A 187 0.80 15.52 -2.78
C ALA A 187 0.46 15.32 -4.27
N TYR A 188 -0.09 16.36 -4.88
CA TYR A 188 -0.30 16.44 -6.33
C TYR A 188 0.12 17.79 -6.87
N HIS A 189 1.04 17.77 -7.82
CA HIS A 189 1.50 18.94 -8.54
C HIS A 189 0.74 19.06 -9.87
N ALA A 190 -0.23 19.95 -9.92
CA ALA A 190 -1.19 20.05 -11.02
C ALA A 190 -0.54 20.47 -12.36
N GLN A 191 0.45 21.36 -12.33
CA GLN A 191 1.09 21.88 -13.54
C GLN A 191 1.85 20.78 -14.32
N SER A 192 2.52 19.84 -13.63
CA SER A 192 3.22 18.73 -14.27
C SER A 192 2.47 17.40 -14.25
N ASP A 193 1.24 17.40 -13.71
CA ASP A 193 0.36 16.22 -13.54
C ASP A 193 1.09 15.06 -12.83
N ARG A 194 1.75 15.37 -11.69
CA ARG A 194 2.54 14.42 -10.90
C ARG A 194 1.96 14.20 -9.52
N LEU A 195 2.05 12.94 -9.07
CA LEU A 195 1.67 12.47 -7.74
C LEU A 195 2.92 12.22 -6.92
N LEU A 196 2.92 12.60 -5.65
CA LEU A 196 3.94 12.18 -4.69
C LEU A 196 3.48 10.88 -4.02
N ILE A 197 4.19 9.79 -4.30
CA ILE A 197 4.03 8.51 -3.61
C ILE A 197 5.02 8.46 -2.44
N LEU A 198 4.53 8.28 -1.21
CA LEU A 198 5.38 7.94 -0.06
C LEU A 198 5.59 6.44 -0.03
N ASP A 199 6.64 5.98 -0.67
CA ASP A 199 6.92 4.56 -0.82
C ASP A 199 7.23 3.89 0.53
N VAL A 200 6.33 3.06 1.04
CA VAL A 200 6.51 2.36 2.31
C VAL A 200 7.59 1.28 2.27
N ALA A 201 8.06 0.87 1.08
CA ALA A 201 9.27 0.07 0.92
C ALA A 201 10.53 0.96 0.94
N ALA A 202 10.65 1.82 1.96
CA ALA A 202 11.74 2.80 2.12
C ALA A 202 13.15 2.17 2.10
N HIS A 203 13.25 0.87 2.35
CA HIS A 203 14.49 0.11 2.21
C HIS A 203 14.94 -0.07 0.74
N ARG A 204 14.06 0.20 -0.24
CA ARG A 204 14.34 0.06 -1.69
C ARG A 204 14.29 1.38 -2.45
N TYR A 205 13.27 2.19 -2.23
CA TYR A 205 13.04 3.43 -2.97
C TYR A 205 12.70 4.59 -2.03
N PRO A 206 13.18 5.79 -2.34
CA PRO A 206 12.73 7.00 -1.64
C PRO A 206 11.28 7.36 -2.02
N PRO A 207 10.64 8.32 -1.33
CA PRO A 207 9.43 8.97 -1.82
C PRO A 207 9.67 9.58 -3.21
N VAL A 208 8.72 9.39 -4.15
CA VAL A 208 8.90 9.76 -5.56
C VAL A 208 7.71 10.47 -6.15
N TRP A 209 8.00 11.44 -7.01
CA TRP A 209 7.05 12.04 -7.91
C TRP A 209 6.93 11.21 -9.18
N VAL A 210 5.69 10.83 -9.51
CA VAL A 210 5.33 10.01 -10.66
C VAL A 210 4.26 10.73 -11.46
N ARG A 211 4.29 10.63 -12.80
CA ARG A 211 3.19 11.14 -13.62
C ARG A 211 1.89 10.39 -13.31
N LEU A 212 0.79 11.10 -13.25
CA LEU A 212 -0.52 10.50 -12.92
C LEU A 212 -0.93 9.43 -13.94
N ASP A 213 -0.65 9.65 -15.21
CA ASP A 213 -0.95 8.68 -16.28
C ASP A 213 -0.12 7.38 -16.16
N GLU A 214 1.13 7.45 -15.64
CA GLU A 214 1.95 6.27 -15.35
C GLU A 214 1.39 5.49 -14.15
N VAL A 215 1.01 6.19 -13.08
CA VAL A 215 0.34 5.55 -11.92
C VAL A 215 -0.98 4.91 -12.35
N TRP A 216 -1.76 5.57 -13.19
CA TRP A 216 -2.99 5.03 -13.73
C TRP A 216 -2.76 3.72 -14.51
N LYS A 217 -1.78 3.70 -15.42
CA LYS A 217 -1.38 2.48 -16.15
C LYS A 217 -0.96 1.37 -15.20
N ALA A 218 -0.18 1.71 -14.18
CA ALA A 218 0.31 0.76 -13.18
C ALA A 218 -0.81 0.19 -12.31
N MET A 219 -1.86 0.96 -12.01
CA MET A 219 -3.07 0.49 -11.32
C MET A 219 -3.97 -0.34 -12.21
N ASN A 220 -4.07 0.00 -13.51
CA ASN A 220 -4.92 -0.70 -14.47
C ASN A 220 -4.27 -1.99 -15.01
N ALA A 221 -3.07 -2.32 -14.55
CA ALA A 221 -2.45 -3.61 -14.82
C ALA A 221 -3.27 -4.74 -14.20
N PRO A 222 -3.59 -5.83 -14.92
CA PRO A 222 -4.30 -6.97 -14.37
C PRO A 222 -3.51 -7.61 -13.23
N LEU A 223 -4.21 -8.16 -12.23
CA LEU A 223 -3.58 -8.85 -11.11
C LEU A 223 -2.86 -10.13 -11.57
N ASN A 224 -3.44 -10.81 -12.55
CA ASN A 224 -2.80 -11.88 -13.30
C ASN A 224 -3.35 -11.89 -14.74
N PRO A 225 -2.64 -12.53 -15.72
CA PRO A 225 -3.05 -12.54 -17.13
C PRO A 225 -4.44 -13.14 -17.40
N GLU A 226 -4.95 -13.96 -16.48
CA GLU A 226 -6.20 -14.71 -16.68
C GLU A 226 -7.44 -13.99 -16.12
N THR A 227 -7.26 -12.83 -15.47
CA THR A 227 -8.35 -12.07 -14.86
C THR A 227 -8.49 -10.68 -15.42
N SER A 228 -9.73 -10.16 -15.43
CA SER A 228 -10.01 -8.74 -15.68
C SER A 228 -9.88 -7.87 -14.41
N ILE A 229 -9.61 -8.48 -13.26
CA ILE A 229 -9.45 -7.76 -11.99
C ILE A 229 -8.16 -6.97 -12.03
N THR A 230 -8.26 -5.68 -11.80
CA THR A 230 -7.12 -4.78 -11.76
C THR A 230 -6.79 -4.37 -10.31
N ARG A 231 -5.67 -3.69 -10.15
CA ARG A 231 -5.37 -2.89 -8.97
C ARG A 231 -6.23 -1.62 -8.99
N GLY A 232 -5.95 -0.66 -8.15
CA GLY A 232 -6.73 0.56 -8.10
C GLY A 232 -6.35 1.42 -6.89
N PHE A 233 -7.33 2.09 -6.31
CA PHE A 233 -7.09 3.01 -5.21
C PHE A 233 -8.17 2.92 -4.14
N VAL A 234 -7.81 3.36 -2.92
CA VAL A 234 -8.74 3.51 -1.79
C VAL A 234 -8.79 4.98 -1.42
N ILE A 235 -10.00 5.53 -1.36
CA ILE A 235 -10.26 6.84 -0.79
C ILE A 235 -10.66 6.65 0.67
N VAL A 236 -9.96 7.30 1.58
CA VAL A 236 -10.29 7.35 3.00
C VAL A 236 -10.89 8.72 3.29
N HIS A 237 -12.12 8.75 3.82
CA HIS A 237 -12.88 9.96 4.12
C HIS A 237 -12.88 10.31 5.62
N GLY A 238 -11.81 9.98 6.33
CA GLY A 238 -11.72 10.15 7.77
C GLY A 238 -12.62 9.17 8.54
N ARG A 239 -13.07 9.60 9.72
CA ARG A 239 -13.87 8.74 10.61
C ARG A 239 -15.26 8.47 10.04
N ALA A 240 -15.69 7.22 10.09
CA ALA A 240 -17.08 6.86 9.84
C ALA A 240 -18.00 7.53 10.88
N PRO A 241 -19.24 7.94 10.52
CA PRO A 241 -20.21 8.42 11.51
C PRO A 241 -20.48 7.32 12.54
N ASP A 242 -20.67 7.70 13.82
CA ASP A 242 -20.86 6.78 14.94
C ASP A 242 -22.14 5.91 14.87
N HIS A 243 -22.95 6.08 13.85
CA HIS A 243 -24.16 5.32 13.61
C HIS A 243 -24.19 4.76 12.18
N ALA A 244 -24.40 3.46 12.13
CA ALA A 244 -24.74 2.62 11.00
C ALA A 244 -23.58 1.94 10.28
N ASP A 245 -23.76 0.64 10.13
CA ASP A 245 -23.16 -0.19 9.11
C ASP A 245 -23.13 0.52 7.75
N VAL A 246 -22.05 1.21 7.46
CA VAL A 246 -21.82 1.74 6.11
C VAL A 246 -21.07 0.64 5.35
N PRO A 247 -21.75 -0.09 4.47
CA PRO A 247 -21.08 -1.12 3.69
C PRO A 247 -19.99 -0.48 2.82
N VAL A 248 -18.85 -1.15 2.73
CA VAL A 248 -17.82 -0.83 1.74
C VAL A 248 -18.52 -0.78 0.37
N ARG A 249 -18.72 0.40 -0.18
CA ARG A 249 -19.25 0.54 -1.54
C ARG A 249 -18.17 0.10 -2.51
N VAL A 250 -18.25 -1.14 -2.91
CA VAL A 250 -17.57 -1.62 -4.11
C VAL A 250 -18.42 -1.12 -5.28
N ALA A 251 -17.87 -0.26 -6.11
CA ALA A 251 -18.49 0.06 -7.39
C ALA A 251 -18.41 -1.22 -8.26
N THR A 252 -19.45 -2.05 -8.19
CA THR A 252 -19.65 -3.14 -9.15
C THR A 252 -20.12 -2.52 -10.45
N SER A 253 -19.44 -2.82 -11.56
CA SER A 253 -19.95 -2.60 -12.89
C SER A 253 -21.32 -3.27 -13.00
N ALA A 254 -22.34 -2.49 -13.38
CA ALA A 254 -23.65 -3.04 -13.72
C ALA A 254 -23.46 -4.04 -14.88
N GLU A 255 -23.94 -5.27 -14.70
CA GLU A 255 -24.09 -6.20 -15.81
C GLU A 255 -25.00 -5.55 -16.87
N PRO A 256 -24.61 -5.56 -18.16
CA PRO A 256 -25.50 -5.16 -19.22
C PRO A 256 -26.61 -6.23 -19.35
N ARG A 257 -27.85 -5.81 -19.35
CA ARG A 257 -28.98 -6.63 -19.76
C ARG A 257 -28.98 -6.85 -21.27
#